data_9bb3851ab62295b8757dbf5f13ff7653
#
_entry.id   9bb3851ab62295b8757dbf5f13ff7653
#
_cell.length_a   1.000
_cell.length_b   1.000
_cell.length_c   1.000
_cell.angle_alpha   90.00
_cell.angle_beta   90.00
_cell.angle_gamma   90.00
#
_symmetry.space_group_name_H-M   'P 1'
#
loop_
_entity.id
_entity.type
_entity.pdbx_description
1 polymer ?
#
loop_
_entity_poly.entity_id
_entity_poly.type
_entity_poly.pdbx_seq_one_letter_code
_entity_poly.pdbx_strand_id
1 'polypeptide(L)'
;MQKRYGLFTAISMVVGIVIGSGIFFKATKVLANNNGDMGRSLLTVGIVGAIMLICSFVFANLASRYEKVNGVVDYAEAALGRGYAYYVAWFMTLIYYPTITSTLGWVTSQYAAILFGFPVAGMTHYWVGFGILLADGLINAYAPRLAGKLQVSATVIKLIPLILMAVAGTITGLSNGLTVEAFTAASAQIASQGSGLMGAIVAFAFAYEGWIIATSINSELHNAKKNLPLALSLGALIVVVIYMAYFVGLTGSMSTAEMMAAG
;
A
#
# COMPACT_ATOMS: atom_id res chain seq x y z
N MET A 1 25.15 -12.25 -9.51
CA MET A 1 24.88 -11.44 -8.30
C MET A 1 24.91 -12.34 -7.08
N GLN A 2 25.40 -11.85 -5.94
CA GLN A 2 25.39 -12.64 -4.69
C GLN A 2 23.97 -12.70 -4.14
N LYS A 3 23.43 -13.89 -3.90
CA LYS A 3 22.14 -14.10 -3.24
C LYS A 3 22.26 -13.69 -1.77
N ARG A 4 21.47 -12.70 -1.34
CA ARG A 4 21.59 -12.03 -0.03
C ARG A 4 20.35 -12.13 0.85
N TYR A 5 19.18 -12.38 0.26
CA TYR A 5 17.88 -12.28 0.97
C TYR A 5 17.22 -13.63 1.13
N GLY A 6 16.68 -13.90 2.31
CA GLY A 6 15.85 -15.07 2.61
C GLY A 6 14.36 -14.77 2.43
N LEU A 7 13.53 -15.81 2.63
CA LEU A 7 12.07 -15.71 2.52
C LEU A 7 11.47 -14.62 3.43
N PHE A 8 11.91 -14.57 4.69
CA PHE A 8 11.40 -13.59 5.66
C PHE A 8 11.67 -12.15 5.21
N THR A 9 12.87 -11.86 4.70
CA THR A 9 13.21 -10.55 4.15
C THR A 9 12.34 -10.20 2.95
N ALA A 10 12.10 -11.17 2.06
CA ALA A 10 11.24 -10.97 0.90
C ALA A 10 9.78 -10.67 1.30
N ILE A 11 9.22 -11.40 2.27
CA ILE A 11 7.87 -11.11 2.82
C ILE A 11 7.85 -9.70 3.44
N SER A 12 8.84 -9.37 4.25
CA SER A 12 8.94 -8.04 4.88
C SER A 12 9.06 -6.91 3.86
N MET A 13 9.71 -7.15 2.72
CA MET A 13 9.79 -6.18 1.62
C MET A 13 8.43 -6.01 0.95
N VAL A 14 7.72 -7.09 0.61
CA VAL A 14 6.37 -7.01 0.04
C VAL A 14 5.43 -6.24 0.97
N VAL A 15 5.36 -6.65 2.24
CA VAL A 15 4.53 -5.98 3.26
C VAL A 15 4.96 -4.53 3.45
N GLY A 16 6.27 -4.28 3.52
CA GLY A 16 6.83 -2.96 3.75
C GLY A 16 6.64 -1.99 2.58
N ILE A 17 6.60 -2.46 1.34
CA ILE A 17 6.35 -1.62 0.17
C ILE A 17 4.86 -1.27 0.09
N VAL A 18 3.97 -2.25 0.26
CA VAL A 18 2.52 -2.06 0.15
C VAL A 18 1.98 -1.22 1.30
N ILE A 19 2.34 -1.57 2.55
CA ILE A 19 1.92 -0.79 3.72
C ILE A 19 2.70 0.52 3.74
N GLY A 20 2.16 1.51 3.08
CA GLY A 20 2.65 2.89 3.00
C GLY A 20 1.72 3.88 3.71
N SER A 21 1.83 5.14 3.37
CA SER A 21 0.91 6.19 3.83
C SER A 21 -0.52 6.00 3.33
N GLY A 22 -0.70 5.25 2.23
CA GLY A 22 -1.99 5.06 1.57
C GLY A 22 -3.11 4.57 2.49
N ILE A 23 -2.82 3.62 3.40
CA ILE A 23 -3.83 3.09 4.32
C ILE A 23 -4.36 4.17 5.28
N PHE A 24 -3.49 5.05 5.76
CA PHE A 24 -3.85 6.06 6.77
C PHE A 24 -4.74 7.16 6.20
N PHE A 25 -4.41 7.73 5.03
CA PHE A 25 -5.20 8.84 4.47
C PHE A 25 -6.29 8.41 3.49
N LYS A 26 -6.31 7.16 3.05
CA LYS A 26 -7.39 6.67 2.17
C LYS A 26 -8.58 6.13 2.94
N ALA A 27 -8.43 5.79 4.22
CA ALA A 27 -9.52 5.26 5.04
C ALA A 27 -10.70 6.23 5.10
N THR A 28 -10.45 7.52 5.38
CA THR A 28 -11.49 8.57 5.40
C THR A 28 -12.16 8.76 4.04
N LYS A 29 -11.39 8.70 2.94
CA LYS A 29 -11.94 8.80 1.58
C LYS A 29 -12.81 7.61 1.19
N VAL A 30 -12.43 6.39 1.60
CA VAL A 30 -13.23 5.18 1.40
C VAL A 30 -14.55 5.30 2.15
N LEU A 31 -14.50 5.74 3.41
CA LEU A 31 -15.68 5.92 4.24
C LEU A 31 -16.60 7.01 3.66
N ALA A 32 -16.06 8.16 3.24
CA ALA A 32 -16.80 9.23 2.60
C ALA A 32 -17.47 8.78 1.30
N ASN A 33 -16.78 8.05 0.43
CA ASN A 33 -17.33 7.50 -0.81
C ASN A 33 -18.46 6.48 -0.55
N ASN A 34 -18.42 5.79 0.58
CA ASN A 34 -19.44 4.85 1.02
C ASN A 34 -20.51 5.49 1.93
N ASN A 35 -20.59 6.84 1.98
CA ASN A 35 -21.56 7.59 2.79
C ASN A 35 -21.53 7.25 4.30
N GLY A 36 -20.36 6.99 4.84
CA GLY A 36 -20.18 6.62 6.24
C GLY A 36 -20.46 5.14 6.56
N ASP A 37 -20.80 4.32 5.56
CA ASP A 37 -21.08 2.89 5.76
C ASP A 37 -19.78 2.11 5.96
N MET A 38 -19.57 1.65 7.19
CA MET A 38 -18.40 0.86 7.53
C MET A 38 -18.44 -0.55 6.89
N GLY A 39 -19.60 -1.16 6.76
CA GLY A 39 -19.77 -2.46 6.11
C GLY A 39 -19.38 -2.41 4.62
N ARG A 40 -19.83 -1.40 3.89
CA ARG A 40 -19.41 -1.16 2.50
C ARG A 40 -17.94 -0.78 2.41
N SER A 41 -17.42 -0.04 3.36
CA SER A 41 -16.01 0.33 3.40
C SER A 41 -15.14 -0.90 3.62
N LEU A 42 -15.51 -1.79 4.52
CA LEU A 42 -14.83 -3.07 4.73
C LEU A 42 -14.93 -3.98 3.51
N LEU A 43 -16.12 -4.02 2.85
CA LEU A 43 -16.30 -4.73 1.59
C LEU A 43 -15.37 -4.17 0.49
N THR A 44 -15.23 -2.84 0.40
CA THR A 44 -14.28 -2.18 -0.52
C THR A 44 -12.86 -2.68 -0.30
N VAL A 45 -12.40 -2.67 0.96
CA VAL A 45 -11.06 -3.16 1.35
C VAL A 45 -10.88 -4.62 0.97
N GLY A 46 -11.90 -5.45 1.22
CA GLY A 46 -11.90 -6.87 0.88
C GLY A 46 -11.86 -7.11 -0.63
N ILE A 47 -12.64 -6.39 -1.43
CA ILE A 47 -12.66 -6.54 -2.90
C ILE A 47 -11.29 -6.15 -3.49
N VAL A 48 -10.73 -4.99 -3.11
CA VAL A 48 -9.42 -4.55 -3.62
C VAL A 48 -8.33 -5.51 -3.15
N GLY A 49 -8.41 -5.99 -1.90
CA GLY A 49 -7.51 -7.01 -1.37
C GLY A 49 -7.59 -8.32 -2.13
N ALA A 50 -8.79 -8.78 -2.49
CA ALA A 50 -8.97 -9.98 -3.30
C ALA A 50 -8.38 -9.81 -4.71
N ILE A 51 -8.57 -8.66 -5.36
CA ILE A 51 -7.94 -8.34 -6.64
C ILE A 51 -6.41 -8.38 -6.51
N MET A 52 -5.85 -7.73 -5.48
CA MET A 52 -4.41 -7.79 -5.21
C MET A 52 -3.91 -9.22 -5.03
N LEU A 53 -4.62 -10.05 -4.24
CA LEU A 53 -4.26 -11.45 -4.04
C LEU A 53 -4.25 -12.23 -5.35
N ILE A 54 -5.28 -12.10 -6.19
CA ILE A 54 -5.36 -12.77 -7.49
C ILE A 54 -4.17 -12.34 -8.37
N CYS A 55 -3.90 -11.04 -8.48
CA CYS A 55 -2.77 -10.52 -9.23
C CYS A 55 -1.43 -11.05 -8.68
N SER A 56 -1.28 -11.05 -7.36
CA SER A 56 -0.09 -11.56 -6.66
C SER A 56 0.15 -13.05 -6.96
N PHE A 57 -0.88 -13.90 -7.00
CA PHE A 57 -0.78 -15.30 -7.38
C PHE A 57 -0.37 -15.48 -8.86
N VAL A 58 -0.89 -14.66 -9.76
CA VAL A 58 -0.47 -14.66 -11.17
C VAL A 58 1.02 -14.35 -11.30
N PHE A 59 1.48 -13.29 -10.62
CA PHE A 59 2.90 -12.91 -10.62
C PHE A 59 3.77 -13.92 -9.89
N ALA A 60 3.27 -14.56 -8.84
CA ALA A 60 3.95 -15.67 -8.15
C ALA A 60 4.21 -16.84 -9.12
N ASN A 61 3.22 -17.19 -9.95
CA ASN A 61 3.38 -18.22 -10.97
C ASN A 61 4.44 -17.83 -12.02
N LEU A 62 4.40 -16.59 -12.52
CA LEU A 62 5.40 -16.07 -13.44
C LEU A 62 6.81 -16.07 -12.83
N ALA A 63 6.94 -15.62 -11.59
CA ALA A 63 8.21 -15.58 -10.84
C ALA A 63 8.80 -16.98 -10.62
N SER A 64 7.97 -18.01 -10.44
CA SER A 64 8.44 -19.41 -10.31
C SER A 64 9.04 -19.96 -11.60
N ARG A 65 8.60 -19.44 -12.75
CA ARG A 65 9.05 -19.89 -14.07
C ARG A 65 10.24 -19.10 -14.62
N TYR A 66 10.27 -17.80 -14.36
CA TYR A 66 11.24 -16.86 -14.95
C TYR A 66 12.07 -16.18 -13.86
N GLU A 67 13.35 -16.57 -13.78
CA GLU A 67 14.31 -16.02 -12.82
C GLU A 67 15.09 -14.85 -13.46
N LYS A 68 14.39 -13.74 -13.77
CA LYS A 68 14.99 -12.57 -14.40
C LYS A 68 14.89 -11.34 -13.46
N VAL A 69 15.60 -10.25 -13.80
CA VAL A 69 15.85 -9.10 -12.91
C VAL A 69 14.84 -7.98 -13.09
N ASN A 70 14.26 -7.84 -14.30
CA ASN A 70 13.42 -6.69 -14.63
C ASN A 70 11.93 -6.89 -14.29
N GLY A 71 11.59 -7.95 -13.54
CA GLY A 71 10.24 -8.20 -13.05
C GLY A 71 9.17 -8.19 -14.15
N VAL A 72 8.27 -7.20 -14.10
CA VAL A 72 7.14 -7.08 -15.04
C VAL A 72 7.54 -7.07 -16.51
N VAL A 73 8.66 -6.42 -16.85
CA VAL A 73 9.14 -6.32 -18.24
C VAL A 73 9.55 -7.70 -18.76
N ASP A 74 10.24 -8.48 -17.93
CA ASP A 74 10.66 -9.83 -18.31
C ASP A 74 9.47 -10.79 -18.44
N TYR A 75 8.44 -10.61 -17.62
CA TYR A 75 7.21 -11.41 -17.72
C TYR A 75 6.41 -11.03 -18.98
N ALA A 76 6.39 -9.74 -19.33
CA ALA A 76 5.78 -9.28 -20.58
C ALA A 76 6.52 -9.82 -21.82
N GLU A 77 7.87 -9.86 -21.76
CA GLU A 77 8.68 -10.46 -22.81
C GLU A 77 8.37 -11.95 -23.01
N ALA A 78 8.28 -12.68 -21.90
CA ALA A 78 8.01 -14.11 -21.93
C ALA A 78 6.60 -14.45 -22.42
N ALA A 79 5.61 -13.60 -22.14
CA ALA A 79 4.22 -13.84 -22.51
C ALA A 79 3.87 -13.35 -23.92
N LEU A 80 4.34 -12.17 -24.33
CA LEU A 80 3.90 -11.45 -25.53
C LEU A 80 5.04 -11.04 -26.46
N GLY A 81 6.28 -11.42 -26.11
CA GLY A 81 7.46 -11.17 -26.93
C GLY A 81 8.11 -9.81 -26.70
N ARG A 82 9.31 -9.66 -27.32
CA ARG A 82 10.22 -8.53 -27.07
C ARG A 82 9.64 -7.16 -27.45
N GLY A 83 8.84 -7.11 -28.53
CA GLY A 83 8.23 -5.84 -28.95
C GLY A 83 7.26 -5.29 -27.92
N TYR A 84 6.41 -6.15 -27.33
CA TYR A 84 5.50 -5.74 -26.28
C TYR A 84 6.23 -5.35 -24.97
N ALA A 85 7.25 -6.14 -24.60
CA ALA A 85 8.08 -5.84 -23.43
C ALA A 85 8.76 -4.46 -23.53
N TYR A 86 9.14 -4.03 -24.73
CA TYR A 86 9.71 -2.71 -24.97
C TYR A 86 8.71 -1.59 -24.58
N TYR A 87 7.44 -1.69 -25.00
CA TYR A 87 6.41 -0.72 -24.60
C TYR A 87 6.14 -0.76 -23.10
N VAL A 88 6.12 -1.94 -22.49
CA VAL A 88 5.98 -2.07 -21.02
C VAL A 88 7.15 -1.40 -20.30
N ALA A 89 8.39 -1.61 -20.77
CA ALA A 89 9.57 -0.97 -20.17
C ALA A 89 9.49 0.56 -20.24
N TRP A 90 9.08 1.11 -21.39
CA TRP A 90 8.86 2.54 -21.58
C TRP A 90 7.79 3.07 -20.65
N PHE A 91 6.63 2.39 -20.57
CA PHE A 91 5.55 2.77 -19.65
C PHE A 91 6.03 2.79 -18.20
N MET A 92 6.71 1.74 -17.76
CA MET A 92 7.21 1.65 -16.38
C MET A 92 8.22 2.76 -16.07
N THR A 93 9.14 3.05 -17.00
CA THR A 93 10.24 4.00 -16.77
C THR A 93 9.80 5.45 -16.88
N LEU A 94 8.92 5.79 -17.82
CA LEU A 94 8.55 7.18 -18.09
C LEU A 94 7.24 7.63 -17.47
N ILE A 95 6.34 6.69 -17.19
CA ILE A 95 5.01 7.02 -16.68
C ILE A 95 4.83 6.49 -15.25
N TYR A 96 4.94 5.20 -15.05
CA TYR A 96 4.58 4.55 -13.79
C TYR A 96 5.50 4.99 -12.63
N TYR A 97 6.80 4.72 -12.71
CA TYR A 97 7.73 5.08 -11.62
C TYR A 97 7.81 6.59 -11.35
N PRO A 98 7.92 7.48 -12.34
CA PRO A 98 7.93 8.92 -12.07
C PRO A 98 6.63 9.42 -11.43
N THR A 99 5.47 8.92 -11.88
CA THR A 99 4.17 9.32 -11.32
C THR A 99 4.03 8.90 -9.85
N ILE A 100 4.39 7.66 -9.51
CA ILE A 100 4.35 7.20 -8.11
C ILE A 100 5.35 7.97 -7.26
N THR A 101 6.59 8.11 -7.72
CA THR A 101 7.65 8.80 -6.99
C THR A 101 7.28 10.25 -6.71
N SER A 102 6.78 10.99 -7.71
CA SER A 102 6.34 12.37 -7.52
C SER A 102 5.14 12.50 -6.59
N THR A 103 4.18 11.57 -6.68
CA THR A 103 3.03 11.52 -5.76
C THR A 103 3.49 11.28 -4.32
N LEU A 104 4.41 10.35 -4.10
CA LEU A 104 4.95 10.08 -2.76
C LEU A 104 5.75 11.27 -2.22
N GLY A 105 6.55 11.93 -3.06
CA GLY A 105 7.26 13.16 -2.69
C GLY A 105 6.31 14.28 -2.29
N TRP A 106 5.22 14.46 -3.05
CA TRP A 106 4.19 15.44 -2.74
C TRP A 106 3.48 15.12 -1.41
N VAL A 107 3.06 13.89 -1.20
CA VAL A 107 2.43 13.46 0.08
C VAL A 107 3.39 13.64 1.25
N THR A 108 4.66 13.26 1.10
CA THR A 108 5.68 13.41 2.15
C THR A 108 5.90 14.87 2.51
N SER A 109 5.89 15.77 1.52
CA SER A 109 6.01 17.21 1.78
C SER A 109 4.82 17.79 2.54
N GLN A 110 3.61 17.27 2.30
CA GLN A 110 2.40 17.64 3.05
C GLN A 110 2.54 17.27 4.54
N TYR A 111 2.96 16.05 4.83
CA TYR A 111 3.19 15.64 6.21
C TYR A 111 4.35 16.39 6.86
N ALA A 112 5.41 16.68 6.11
CA ALA A 112 6.50 17.52 6.61
C ALA A 112 6.01 18.94 6.93
N ALA A 113 5.13 19.51 6.11
CA ALA A 113 4.53 20.81 6.37
C ALA A 113 3.73 20.83 7.68
N ILE A 114 2.92 19.80 7.93
CA ILE A 114 2.17 19.66 9.17
C ILE A 114 3.13 19.49 10.37
N LEU A 115 4.16 18.67 10.23
CA LEU A 115 5.11 18.37 11.30
C LEU A 115 5.97 19.58 11.68
N PHE A 116 6.45 20.34 10.71
CA PHE A 116 7.37 21.46 10.91
C PHE A 116 6.70 22.83 10.88
N GLY A 117 5.38 22.89 10.67
CA GLY A 117 4.58 24.12 10.76
C GLY A 117 4.78 25.10 9.62
N PHE A 118 5.20 24.67 8.42
CA PHE A 118 5.28 25.56 7.25
C PHE A 118 4.04 25.45 6.35
N PRO A 119 3.76 26.46 5.50
CA PRO A 119 2.56 26.47 4.67
C PRO A 119 2.49 25.28 3.71
N VAL A 120 1.35 24.61 3.69
CA VAL A 120 1.05 23.50 2.76
C VAL A 120 0.83 23.98 1.34
N ALA A 121 0.48 25.27 1.16
CA ALA A 121 0.29 25.91 -0.14
C ALA A 121 1.54 26.71 -0.57
N GLY A 122 1.78 26.76 -1.88
CA GLY A 122 2.85 27.56 -2.46
C GLY A 122 4.10 26.75 -2.85
N MET A 123 5.16 27.45 -3.24
CA MET A 123 6.39 26.83 -3.79
C MET A 123 7.22 26.12 -2.71
N THR A 124 7.10 26.49 -1.45
CA THR A 124 7.93 25.94 -0.36
C THR A 124 7.79 24.44 -0.24
N HIS A 125 6.54 23.94 -0.24
CA HIS A 125 6.33 22.52 -0.08
C HIS A 125 6.81 21.70 -1.30
N TYR A 126 6.77 22.26 -2.52
CA TYR A 126 7.36 21.60 -3.70
C TYR A 126 8.87 21.45 -3.57
N TRP A 127 9.58 22.49 -3.09
CA TRP A 127 11.03 22.42 -2.87
C TRP A 127 11.39 21.44 -1.74
N VAL A 128 10.57 21.35 -0.69
CA VAL A 128 10.76 20.36 0.37
C VAL A 128 10.58 18.96 -0.19
N GLY A 129 9.50 18.70 -0.94
CA GLY A 129 9.25 17.42 -1.60
C GLY A 129 10.38 17.01 -2.55
N PHE A 130 10.84 17.95 -3.38
CA PHE A 130 11.97 17.73 -4.28
C PHE A 130 13.26 17.41 -3.51
N GLY A 131 13.55 18.16 -2.43
CA GLY A 131 14.72 17.92 -1.59
C GLY A 131 14.70 16.52 -0.94
N ILE A 132 13.53 16.09 -0.47
CA ILE A 132 13.34 14.74 0.10
C ILE A 132 13.58 13.67 -0.97
N LEU A 133 12.98 13.81 -2.16
CA LEU A 133 13.18 12.87 -3.27
C LEU A 133 14.65 12.81 -3.72
N LEU A 134 15.32 13.97 -3.78
CA LEU A 134 16.73 14.03 -4.12
C LEU A 134 17.58 13.31 -3.06
N ALA A 135 17.32 13.57 -1.78
CA ALA A 135 18.04 12.91 -0.68
C ALA A 135 17.83 11.39 -0.71
N ASP A 136 16.59 10.93 -0.92
CA ASP A 136 16.28 9.50 -1.06
C ASP A 136 17.01 8.88 -2.25
N GLY A 137 16.99 9.54 -3.41
CA GLY A 137 17.73 9.10 -4.60
C GLY A 137 19.24 9.00 -4.36
N LEU A 138 19.83 9.99 -3.70
CA LEU A 138 21.26 9.98 -3.35
C LEU A 138 21.60 8.87 -2.35
N ILE A 139 20.77 8.64 -1.32
CA ILE A 139 20.95 7.56 -0.35
C ILE A 139 20.89 6.20 -1.07
N ASN A 140 19.91 6.01 -1.95
CA ASN A 140 19.79 4.76 -2.72
C ASN A 140 20.98 4.55 -3.67
N ALA A 141 21.49 5.61 -4.30
CA ALA A 141 22.62 5.53 -5.23
C ALA A 141 23.97 5.26 -4.52
N TYR A 142 24.24 5.98 -3.44
CA TYR A 142 25.57 5.96 -2.79
C TYR A 142 25.63 5.09 -1.54
N ALA A 143 24.51 4.84 -0.88
CA ALA A 143 24.45 4.11 0.38
C ALA A 143 23.30 3.06 0.41
N PRO A 144 23.25 2.09 -0.51
CA PRO A 144 22.13 1.15 -0.61
C PRO A 144 21.94 0.29 0.66
N ARG A 145 23.02 0.07 1.45
CA ARG A 145 22.89 -0.59 2.75
C ARG A 145 22.13 0.26 3.77
N LEU A 146 22.31 1.58 3.75
CA LEU A 146 21.57 2.52 4.58
C LEU A 146 20.11 2.58 4.13
N ALA A 147 19.84 2.67 2.83
CA ALA A 147 18.50 2.62 2.26
C ALA A 147 17.73 1.36 2.73
N GLY A 148 18.36 0.19 2.67
CA GLY A 148 17.76 -1.06 3.14
C GLY A 148 17.45 -1.04 4.65
N LYS A 149 18.35 -0.50 5.49
CA LYS A 149 18.10 -0.36 6.94
C LYS A 149 16.95 0.62 7.22
N LEU A 150 16.91 1.76 6.53
CA LEU A 150 15.83 2.74 6.65
C LEU A 150 14.48 2.14 6.24
N GLN A 151 14.44 1.38 5.14
CA GLN A 151 13.24 0.67 4.68
C GLN A 151 12.71 -0.31 5.74
N VAL A 152 13.57 -1.14 6.33
CA VAL A 152 13.18 -2.09 7.38
C VAL A 152 12.70 -1.35 8.63
N SER A 153 13.44 -0.33 9.08
CA SER A 153 13.06 0.47 10.26
C SER A 153 11.73 1.18 10.05
N ALA A 154 11.54 1.82 8.90
CA ALA A 154 10.28 2.47 8.55
C ALA A 154 9.12 1.47 8.49
N THR A 155 9.36 0.24 7.98
CA THR A 155 8.34 -0.81 7.97
C THR A 155 7.91 -1.20 9.37
N VAL A 156 8.83 -1.40 10.29
CA VAL A 156 8.51 -1.71 11.69
C VAL A 156 7.74 -0.56 12.34
N ILE A 157 8.24 0.67 12.20
CA ILE A 157 7.62 1.86 12.81
C ILE A 157 6.19 2.06 12.35
N LYS A 158 5.91 1.92 11.04
CA LYS A 158 4.54 2.11 10.51
C LYS A 158 3.58 0.96 10.81
N LEU A 159 4.08 -0.26 11.07
CA LEU A 159 3.25 -1.38 11.50
C LEU A 159 2.75 -1.23 12.94
N ILE A 160 3.50 -0.57 13.82
CA ILE A 160 3.11 -0.39 15.21
C ILE A 160 1.75 0.29 15.35
N PRO A 161 1.50 1.51 14.81
CA PRO A 161 0.20 2.16 14.95
C PRO A 161 -0.92 1.38 14.25
N LEU A 162 -0.65 0.69 13.14
CA LEU A 162 -1.65 -0.13 12.46
C LEU A 162 -2.11 -1.31 13.32
N ILE A 163 -1.17 -2.04 13.92
CA ILE A 163 -1.48 -3.18 14.78
C ILE A 163 -2.13 -2.70 16.07
N LEU A 164 -1.62 -1.61 16.67
CA LEU A 164 -2.24 -1.04 17.86
C LEU A 164 -3.69 -0.62 17.60
N MET A 165 -3.96 0.06 16.49
CA MET A 165 -5.32 0.45 16.12
C MET A 165 -6.19 -0.78 15.83
N ALA A 166 -5.66 -1.76 15.11
CA ALA A 166 -6.40 -2.98 14.80
C ALA A 166 -6.79 -3.74 16.09
N VAL A 167 -5.88 -3.87 17.04
CA VAL A 167 -6.13 -4.65 18.27
C VAL A 167 -6.86 -3.81 19.33
N ALA A 168 -6.26 -2.70 19.77
CA ALA A 168 -6.83 -1.88 20.83
C ALA A 168 -8.15 -1.23 20.40
N GLY A 169 -8.20 -0.72 19.15
CA GLY A 169 -9.43 -0.14 18.60
C GLY A 169 -10.57 -1.16 18.51
N THR A 170 -10.29 -2.38 18.06
CA THR A 170 -11.33 -3.43 18.02
C THR A 170 -11.82 -3.79 19.43
N ILE A 171 -10.91 -3.95 20.39
CA ILE A 171 -11.29 -4.28 21.78
C ILE A 171 -12.14 -3.16 22.40
N THR A 172 -11.69 -1.91 22.27
CA THR A 172 -12.45 -0.75 22.79
C THR A 172 -13.77 -0.55 22.07
N GLY A 173 -13.81 -0.70 20.75
CA GLY A 173 -15.02 -0.56 19.95
C GLY A 173 -16.08 -1.61 20.25
N LEU A 174 -15.67 -2.83 20.57
CA LEU A 174 -16.59 -3.86 21.02
C LEU A 174 -17.08 -3.61 22.46
N SER A 175 -16.22 -3.10 23.34
CA SER A 175 -16.58 -2.85 24.74
C SER A 175 -17.49 -1.62 24.90
N ASN A 176 -17.35 -0.59 24.09
CA ASN A 176 -18.17 0.63 24.14
C ASN A 176 -19.35 0.62 23.16
N GLY A 177 -19.51 -0.44 22.35
CA GLY A 177 -20.59 -0.61 21.39
C GLY A 177 -20.44 0.14 20.07
N LEU A 178 -19.43 1.02 19.92
CA LEU A 178 -19.21 1.83 18.70
C LEU A 178 -19.00 0.97 17.44
N THR A 179 -18.33 -0.17 17.56
CA THR A 179 -18.16 -1.09 16.44
C THR A 179 -19.51 -1.61 15.95
N VAL A 180 -20.39 -2.04 16.86
CA VAL A 180 -21.72 -2.54 16.51
C VAL A 180 -22.53 -1.42 15.87
N GLU A 181 -22.50 -0.21 16.43
CA GLU A 181 -23.19 0.95 15.88
C GLU A 181 -22.67 1.29 14.48
N ALA A 182 -21.36 1.31 14.24
CA ALA A 182 -20.77 1.61 12.95
C ALA A 182 -21.22 0.65 11.82
N PHE A 183 -21.48 -0.62 12.17
CA PHE A 183 -21.96 -1.60 11.20
C PHE A 183 -23.49 -1.67 11.06
N THR A 184 -24.25 -1.20 12.06
CA THR A 184 -25.71 -1.29 12.07
C THR A 184 -26.39 0.02 11.67
N ALA A 185 -25.92 1.16 12.16
CA ALA A 185 -26.54 2.47 11.91
C ALA A 185 -26.45 2.89 10.43
N ALA A 186 -25.37 2.57 9.75
CA ALA A 186 -25.17 2.94 8.36
C ALA A 186 -26.11 2.17 7.40
N SER A 187 -26.48 0.95 7.71
CA SER A 187 -27.40 0.14 6.88
C SER A 187 -28.77 0.79 6.68
N ALA A 188 -29.22 1.64 7.60
CA ALA A 188 -30.51 2.32 7.53
C ALA A 188 -30.51 3.56 6.61
N GLN A 189 -29.35 4.20 6.40
CA GLN A 189 -29.24 5.43 5.59
C GLN A 189 -28.96 5.18 4.10
N ILE A 190 -28.53 3.99 3.73
CA ILE A 190 -27.98 3.66 2.40
C ILE A 190 -29.04 3.33 1.35
N ALA A 191 -30.29 3.11 1.75
CA ALA A 191 -31.36 2.79 0.81
C ALA A 191 -31.65 3.89 -0.25
N SER A 192 -31.01 5.07 -0.13
CA SER A 192 -31.39 6.24 -0.93
C SER A 192 -30.33 6.85 -1.85
N GLN A 193 -29.04 6.46 -1.76
CA GLN A 193 -28.02 7.05 -2.64
C GLN A 193 -27.12 6.00 -3.28
N GLY A 194 -27.23 5.88 -4.60
CA GLY A 194 -26.46 4.90 -5.37
C GLY A 194 -24.95 5.17 -5.45
N SER A 195 -24.22 4.10 -5.39
CA SER A 195 -22.91 3.87 -6.03
C SER A 195 -21.68 4.67 -5.63
N GLY A 196 -21.41 4.88 -4.34
CA GLY A 196 -20.06 5.27 -3.88
C GLY A 196 -19.03 4.14 -3.93
N LEU A 197 -19.48 2.88 -4.03
CA LEU A 197 -18.60 1.70 -3.95
C LEU A 197 -17.51 1.69 -5.02
N MET A 198 -17.82 2.02 -6.27
CA MET A 198 -16.80 2.03 -7.35
C MET A 198 -15.78 3.15 -7.12
N GLY A 199 -16.21 4.33 -6.70
CA GLY A 199 -15.31 5.43 -6.33
C GLY A 199 -14.43 5.07 -5.14
N ALA A 200 -14.98 4.35 -4.16
CA ALA A 200 -14.24 3.85 -3.01
C ALA A 200 -13.18 2.80 -3.42
N ILE A 201 -13.53 1.85 -4.32
CA ILE A 201 -12.61 0.86 -4.88
C ILE A 201 -11.43 1.55 -5.58
N VAL A 202 -11.70 2.49 -6.47
CA VAL A 202 -10.65 3.23 -7.20
C VAL A 202 -9.78 4.04 -6.24
N ALA A 203 -10.38 4.73 -5.27
CA ALA A 203 -9.65 5.50 -4.26
C ALA A 203 -8.74 4.62 -3.40
N PHE A 204 -9.17 3.40 -3.08
CA PHE A 204 -8.43 2.48 -2.22
C PHE A 204 -7.42 1.61 -2.96
N ALA A 205 -7.53 1.45 -4.27
CA ALA A 205 -6.60 0.65 -5.09
C ALA A 205 -5.15 1.08 -4.88
N PHE A 206 -4.90 2.40 -4.71
CA PHE A 206 -3.57 2.93 -4.41
C PHE A 206 -2.99 2.43 -3.07
N ALA A 207 -3.82 2.12 -2.07
CA ALA A 207 -3.35 1.62 -0.78
C ALA A 207 -2.78 0.20 -0.85
N TYR A 208 -3.17 -0.57 -1.87
CA TYR A 208 -2.65 -1.91 -2.15
C TYR A 208 -1.56 -1.95 -3.21
N GLU A 209 -1.11 -0.78 -3.66
CA GLU A 209 -0.12 -0.65 -4.74
C GLU A 209 1.31 -0.92 -4.22
N GLY A 210 2.24 -1.26 -5.14
CA GLY A 210 3.67 -1.37 -4.86
C GLY A 210 4.22 -2.80 -4.73
N TRP A 211 3.42 -3.82 -4.45
CA TRP A 211 3.88 -5.21 -4.28
C TRP A 211 4.64 -5.75 -5.51
N ILE A 212 4.32 -5.24 -6.69
CA ILE A 212 4.94 -5.62 -7.96
C ILE A 212 6.45 -5.28 -7.99
N ILE A 213 6.86 -4.23 -7.26
CA ILE A 213 8.26 -3.80 -7.15
C ILE A 213 9.12 -4.89 -6.49
N ALA A 214 8.53 -5.69 -5.58
CA ALA A 214 9.22 -6.78 -4.94
C ALA A 214 9.69 -7.88 -5.92
N THR A 215 9.14 -7.93 -7.14
CA THR A 215 9.62 -8.87 -8.17
C THR A 215 11.03 -8.56 -8.65
N SER A 216 11.52 -7.33 -8.48
CA SER A 216 12.87 -6.93 -8.88
C SER A 216 13.98 -7.52 -8.00
N ILE A 217 13.68 -8.00 -6.78
CA ILE A 217 14.66 -8.66 -5.91
C ILE A 217 14.94 -10.11 -6.29
N ASN A 218 14.32 -10.63 -7.32
CA ASN A 218 14.40 -12.04 -7.73
C ASN A 218 15.85 -12.55 -7.85
N SER A 219 16.74 -11.75 -8.43
CA SER A 219 18.15 -12.12 -8.61
C SER A 219 18.97 -12.20 -7.33
N GLU A 220 18.55 -11.52 -6.25
CA GLU A 220 19.24 -11.47 -4.97
C GLU A 220 18.64 -12.41 -3.92
N LEU A 221 17.56 -13.11 -4.26
CA LEU A 221 16.83 -13.98 -3.36
C LEU A 221 17.36 -15.41 -3.39
N HIS A 222 17.64 -15.98 -2.21
CA HIS A 222 17.93 -17.41 -2.08
C HIS A 222 16.71 -18.23 -2.53
N ASN A 223 16.93 -19.27 -3.32
CA ASN A 223 15.87 -20.14 -3.87
C ASN A 223 14.70 -19.32 -4.45
N ALA A 224 15.02 -18.35 -5.31
CA ALA A 224 14.09 -17.35 -5.82
C ALA A 224 12.80 -17.95 -6.39
N LYS A 225 12.89 -19.05 -7.16
CA LYS A 225 11.74 -19.78 -7.73
C LYS A 225 10.71 -20.25 -6.69
N LYS A 226 11.13 -20.48 -5.44
CA LYS A 226 10.25 -20.89 -4.35
C LYS A 226 9.91 -19.72 -3.41
N ASN A 227 10.92 -18.93 -3.07
CA ASN A 227 10.77 -17.91 -2.03
C ASN A 227 10.06 -16.64 -2.53
N LEU A 228 10.24 -16.24 -3.80
CA LEU A 228 9.53 -15.07 -4.33
C LEU A 228 8.01 -15.31 -4.48
N PRO A 229 7.55 -16.43 -5.07
CA PRO A 229 6.14 -16.77 -5.08
C PRO A 229 5.50 -16.80 -3.69
N LEU A 230 6.17 -17.43 -2.73
CA LEU A 230 5.68 -17.47 -1.34
C LEU A 230 5.66 -16.08 -0.71
N ALA A 231 6.67 -15.26 -0.95
CA ALA A 231 6.72 -13.90 -0.41
C ALA A 231 5.62 -13.02 -0.99
N LEU A 232 5.35 -13.10 -2.28
CA LEU A 232 4.26 -12.36 -2.92
C LEU A 232 2.90 -12.79 -2.35
N SER A 233 2.63 -14.10 -2.30
CA SER A 233 1.34 -14.61 -1.83
C SER A 233 1.10 -14.38 -0.34
N LEU A 234 2.08 -14.73 0.51
CA LEU A 234 1.96 -14.54 1.96
C LEU A 234 2.01 -13.06 2.33
N GLY A 235 2.87 -12.27 1.68
CA GLY A 235 2.95 -10.83 1.90
C GLY A 235 1.64 -10.13 1.56
N ALA A 236 1.04 -10.45 0.41
CA ALA A 236 -0.26 -9.93 0.01
C ALA A 236 -1.36 -10.33 1.01
N LEU A 237 -1.41 -11.59 1.44
CA LEU A 237 -2.38 -12.06 2.43
C LEU A 237 -2.23 -11.32 3.77
N ILE A 238 -1.01 -11.16 4.26
CA ILE A 238 -0.71 -10.41 5.50
C ILE A 238 -1.23 -8.98 5.39
N VAL A 239 -0.98 -8.30 4.26
CA VAL A 239 -1.46 -6.93 4.04
C VAL A 239 -2.98 -6.86 4.07
N VAL A 240 -3.68 -7.78 3.39
CA VAL A 240 -5.15 -7.81 3.38
C VAL A 240 -5.69 -7.99 4.79
N VAL A 241 -5.14 -8.94 5.56
CA VAL A 241 -5.56 -9.18 6.95
C VAL A 241 -5.34 -7.95 7.83
N ILE A 242 -4.16 -7.32 7.72
CA ILE A 242 -3.84 -6.10 8.51
C ILE A 242 -4.79 -4.95 8.13
N TYR A 243 -5.07 -4.74 6.85
CA TYR A 243 -5.96 -3.66 6.42
C TYR A 243 -7.41 -3.88 6.85
N MET A 244 -7.91 -5.12 6.73
CA MET A 244 -9.24 -5.47 7.24
C MET A 244 -9.34 -5.25 8.75
N ALA A 245 -8.36 -5.74 9.51
CA ALA A 245 -8.32 -5.56 10.96
C ALA A 245 -8.20 -4.07 11.37
N TYR A 246 -7.39 -3.29 10.64
CA TYR A 246 -7.27 -1.86 10.86
C TYR A 246 -8.60 -1.12 10.64
N PHE A 247 -9.34 -1.43 9.57
CA PHE A 247 -10.65 -0.82 9.31
C PHE A 247 -11.67 -1.15 10.40
N VAL A 248 -11.67 -2.38 10.91
CA VAL A 248 -12.49 -2.73 12.07
C VAL A 248 -12.03 -1.96 13.30
N GLY A 249 -10.73 -1.86 13.56
CA GLY A 249 -10.18 -1.13 14.70
C GLY A 249 -10.47 0.38 14.69
N LEU A 250 -10.60 1.00 13.51
CA LEU A 250 -10.96 2.42 13.40
C LEU A 250 -12.30 2.72 14.07
N THR A 251 -13.27 1.81 14.02
CA THR A 251 -14.59 2.01 14.64
C THR A 251 -14.55 2.15 16.16
N GLY A 252 -13.47 1.71 16.81
CA GLY A 252 -13.31 1.82 18.26
C GLY A 252 -12.72 3.12 18.74
N SER A 253 -12.18 3.94 17.84
CA SER A 253 -11.50 5.20 18.20
C SER A 253 -12.43 6.41 18.13
N MET A 254 -13.35 6.44 17.16
CA MET A 254 -14.28 7.54 16.93
C MET A 254 -15.47 7.07 16.08
N SER A 255 -16.56 7.83 16.12
CA SER A 255 -17.72 7.56 15.27
C SER A 255 -17.41 7.77 13.78
N THR A 256 -18.20 7.15 12.90
CA THR A 256 -18.03 7.30 11.45
C THR A 256 -18.18 8.75 10.98
N ALA A 257 -19.03 9.54 11.64
CA ALA A 257 -19.20 10.96 11.37
C ALA A 257 -17.95 11.79 11.71
N GLU A 258 -17.34 11.53 12.86
CA GLU A 258 -16.08 12.16 13.26
C GLU A 258 -14.92 11.78 12.34
N MET A 259 -14.84 10.51 11.92
CA MET A 259 -13.84 10.07 10.93
C MET A 259 -13.96 10.83 9.59
N MET A 260 -15.19 11.04 9.10
CA MET A 260 -15.42 11.78 7.86
C MET A 260 -15.09 13.27 8.02
N ALA A 261 -15.30 13.85 9.19
CA ALA A 261 -14.99 15.26 9.46
C ALA A 261 -13.49 15.53 9.63
N ALA A 262 -12.71 14.51 9.99
CA ALA A 262 -11.26 14.59 10.18
C ALA A 262 -10.44 14.43 8.89
N GLY A 263 -11.05 14.13 7.73
CA GLY A 263 -10.40 13.76 6.47
C GLY A 263 -10.34 14.86 5.40
#